data_945af3d9f4fdf5d9571fefc44e70198e
#
_entry.id   945af3d9f4fdf5d9571fefc44e70198e
#
_cell.length_a   1.000
_cell.length_b   1.000
_cell.length_c   1.000
_cell.angle_alpha   90.00
_cell.angle_beta   90.00
_cell.angle_gamma   90.00
#
_symmetry.space_group_name_H-M   'P 1'
#
loop_
_entity.id
_entity.type
_entity.pdbx_description
1 polymer ?
#
loop_
_entity_poly.entity_id
_entity_poly.type
_entity_poly.pdbx_seq_one_letter_code
_entity_poly.pdbx_strand_id
1 'polypeptide(L)'
;MKKILVVAPHPDDETLGCGGTILKHIKKGDEVHWLIVTKMSKKAGFSKFEIDKKNKEIEEVGNLFGFKKIHQFGFHTTLLDQVLRVDLVNKFSRLIKEEKFHTMYLPFRNDAHSDHKIVYDSAITCAKSFRYKSIKSIFIYETLSETEYGFQPGVKFVPNLFVDISNFLKQKIKIMNSYKNEISDFPFPRSK
;
A
#
# COMPACT_ATOMS: atom_id res chain seq x y z
N MET A 1 -1.61 -20.68 -8.20
CA MET A 1 -2.36 -19.57 -7.58
C MET A 1 -1.67 -19.20 -6.27
N LYS A 2 -1.26 -17.97 -6.10
CA LYS A 2 -0.63 -17.46 -4.87
C LYS A 2 -1.60 -16.51 -4.18
N LYS A 3 -1.57 -16.45 -2.84
CA LYS A 3 -2.29 -15.43 -2.08
C LYS A 3 -1.31 -14.31 -1.74
N ILE A 4 -1.61 -13.10 -2.17
CA ILE A 4 -0.73 -11.94 -2.15
C ILE A 4 -1.36 -10.85 -1.28
N LEU A 5 -0.59 -10.26 -0.39
CA LEU A 5 -0.96 -9.08 0.38
C LEU A 5 -0.20 -7.87 -0.14
N VAL A 6 -0.92 -6.86 -0.57
CA VAL A 6 -0.37 -5.53 -0.85
C VAL A 6 -0.72 -4.63 0.32
N VAL A 7 0.30 -4.14 1.01
CA VAL A 7 0.15 -3.27 2.17
C VAL A 7 0.33 -1.83 1.73
N ALA A 8 -0.71 -1.05 1.81
CA ALA A 8 -0.73 0.38 1.53
C ALA A 8 -0.91 1.16 2.86
N PRO A 9 0.05 2.00 3.25
CA PRO A 9 -0.17 2.95 4.36
C PRO A 9 -1.42 3.79 4.15
N HIS A 10 -1.58 4.35 2.95
CA HIS A 10 -2.72 5.17 2.52
C HIS A 10 -3.37 4.57 1.27
N PRO A 11 -4.65 4.87 0.99
CA PRO A 11 -5.30 4.46 -0.27
C PRO A 11 -4.79 5.35 -1.41
N ASP A 12 -3.88 4.84 -2.20
CA ASP A 12 -3.20 5.29 -3.42
C ASP A 12 -1.79 4.68 -3.55
N ASP A 13 -1.12 4.38 -2.43
CA ASP A 13 0.23 3.82 -2.39
C ASP A 13 0.35 2.52 -3.21
N GLU A 14 -0.65 1.65 -3.15
CA GLU A 14 -0.68 0.41 -3.92
C GLU A 14 -0.70 0.66 -5.43
N THR A 15 -1.43 1.69 -5.85
CA THR A 15 -1.54 2.05 -7.26
C THR A 15 -0.28 2.74 -7.75
N LEU A 16 0.24 3.70 -6.99
CA LEU A 16 1.48 4.42 -7.29
C LEU A 16 2.65 3.45 -7.37
N GLY A 17 2.87 2.66 -6.33
CA GLY A 17 4.04 1.81 -6.19
C GLY A 17 3.99 0.55 -7.05
N CYS A 18 2.94 -0.26 -6.94
CA CYS A 18 2.91 -1.57 -7.58
C CYS A 18 1.63 -1.89 -8.36
N GLY A 19 0.85 -0.87 -8.79
CA GLY A 19 -0.43 -1.06 -9.48
C GLY A 19 -0.36 -1.93 -10.72
N GLY A 20 0.64 -1.76 -11.58
CA GLY A 20 0.84 -2.60 -12.75
C GLY A 20 1.18 -4.06 -12.40
N THR A 21 1.96 -4.25 -11.34
CA THR A 21 2.31 -5.58 -10.80
C THR A 21 1.08 -6.28 -10.21
N ILE A 22 0.21 -5.54 -9.51
CA ILE A 22 -1.08 -6.03 -9.00
C ILE A 22 -1.93 -6.57 -10.16
N LEU A 23 -2.12 -5.76 -11.21
CA LEU A 23 -2.89 -6.16 -12.39
C LEU A 23 -2.32 -7.41 -13.05
N LYS A 24 -0.99 -7.52 -13.14
CA LYS A 24 -0.31 -8.71 -13.68
C LYS A 24 -0.56 -9.95 -12.83
N HIS A 25 -0.55 -9.85 -11.50
CA HIS A 25 -0.89 -10.95 -10.61
C HIS A 25 -2.34 -11.40 -10.77
N ILE A 26 -3.29 -10.47 -10.79
CA ILE A 26 -4.72 -10.76 -10.96
C ILE A 26 -4.95 -11.44 -12.32
N LYS A 27 -4.34 -10.91 -13.41
CA LYS A 27 -4.42 -11.53 -14.73
C LYS A 27 -3.88 -12.96 -14.77
N LYS A 28 -2.86 -13.25 -13.94
CA LYS A 28 -2.28 -14.60 -13.78
C LYS A 28 -3.14 -15.55 -12.96
N GLY A 29 -4.20 -15.06 -12.34
CA GLY A 29 -5.09 -15.84 -11.47
C GLY A 29 -4.62 -15.93 -10.02
N ASP A 30 -3.70 -15.07 -9.58
CA ASP A 30 -3.33 -14.98 -8.17
C ASP A 30 -4.43 -14.25 -7.36
N GLU A 31 -4.64 -14.65 -6.11
CA GLU A 31 -5.54 -13.95 -5.19
C GLU A 31 -4.81 -12.76 -4.57
N VAL A 32 -5.14 -11.55 -4.99
CA VAL A 32 -4.55 -10.33 -4.45
C VAL A 32 -5.49 -9.69 -3.44
N HIS A 33 -4.98 -9.48 -2.24
CA HIS A 33 -5.65 -8.77 -1.16
C HIS A 33 -4.98 -7.39 -0.98
N TRP A 34 -5.79 -6.38 -0.78
CA TRP A 34 -5.34 -5.03 -0.49
C TRP A 34 -5.56 -4.72 0.98
N LEU A 35 -4.51 -4.32 1.69
CA LEU A 35 -4.60 -3.82 3.06
C LEU A 35 -4.34 -2.32 3.09
N ILE A 36 -5.32 -1.56 3.52
CA ILE A 36 -5.22 -0.14 3.82
C ILE A 36 -5.02 0.00 5.33
N VAL A 37 -3.89 0.58 5.75
CA VAL A 37 -3.56 0.66 7.17
C VAL A 37 -4.24 1.84 7.84
N THR A 38 -4.25 3.01 7.19
CA THR A 38 -4.82 4.22 7.76
C THR A 38 -6.13 4.63 7.06
N LYS A 39 -6.83 5.54 7.67
CA LYS A 39 -8.04 6.16 7.13
C LYS A 39 -8.05 7.65 7.42
N MET A 40 -8.65 8.43 6.55
CA MET A 40 -9.03 9.81 6.85
C MET A 40 -10.03 9.84 8.01
N SER A 41 -9.94 10.81 8.87
CA SER A 41 -10.83 10.95 10.02
C SER A 41 -10.93 12.39 10.50
N LYS A 42 -11.99 12.71 11.22
CA LYS A 42 -12.13 14.03 11.89
C LYS A 42 -11.00 14.31 12.86
N LYS A 43 -10.47 13.24 13.54
CA LYS A 43 -9.33 13.37 14.46
C LYS A 43 -8.05 13.80 13.73
N ALA A 44 -7.89 13.42 12.47
CA ALA A 44 -6.79 13.83 11.60
C ALA A 44 -7.09 15.11 10.80
N GLY A 45 -8.15 15.84 11.14
CA GLY A 45 -8.48 17.13 10.54
C GLY A 45 -9.35 17.09 9.28
N PHE A 46 -9.81 15.92 8.83
CA PHE A 46 -10.61 15.80 7.61
C PHE A 46 -12.11 16.02 7.86
N SER A 47 -12.76 16.71 6.95
CA SER A 47 -14.21 16.88 6.92
C SER A 47 -14.92 15.56 6.61
N LYS A 48 -16.23 15.49 6.97
CA LYS A 48 -17.05 14.32 6.59
C LYS A 48 -17.11 14.14 5.07
N PHE A 49 -17.18 15.22 4.32
CA PHE A 49 -17.22 15.17 2.85
C PHE A 49 -15.95 14.50 2.26
N GLU A 50 -14.77 14.87 2.74
CA GLU A 50 -13.50 14.27 2.29
C GLU A 50 -13.42 12.79 2.67
N ILE A 51 -13.85 12.41 3.87
CA ILE A 51 -13.90 11.02 4.32
C ILE A 51 -14.83 10.20 3.43
N ASP A 52 -16.06 10.68 3.19
CA ASP A 52 -17.05 9.99 2.37
C ASP A 52 -16.57 9.88 0.91
N LYS A 53 -15.92 10.91 0.39
CA LYS A 53 -15.30 10.89 -0.95
C LYS A 53 -14.20 9.83 -1.05
N LYS A 54 -13.25 9.81 -0.09
CA LYS A 54 -12.16 8.83 -0.08
C LYS A 54 -12.68 7.39 0.03
N ASN A 55 -13.74 7.15 0.81
CA ASN A 55 -14.35 5.82 0.90
C ASN A 55 -14.94 5.36 -0.45
N LYS A 56 -15.55 6.25 -1.23
CA LYS A 56 -16.03 5.95 -2.59
C LYS A 56 -14.86 5.68 -3.56
N GLU A 57 -13.77 6.44 -3.46
CA GLU A 57 -12.56 6.19 -4.24
C GLU A 57 -11.97 4.80 -3.95
N ILE A 58 -11.91 4.39 -2.67
CA ILE A 58 -11.44 3.05 -2.27
C ILE A 58 -12.31 1.95 -2.89
N GLU A 59 -13.63 2.10 -2.84
CA GLU A 59 -14.56 1.13 -3.42
C GLU A 59 -14.40 1.04 -4.94
N GLU A 60 -14.34 2.19 -5.63
CA GLU A 60 -14.13 2.27 -7.08
C GLU A 60 -12.81 1.61 -7.49
N VAL A 61 -11.70 1.97 -6.83
CA VAL A 61 -10.36 1.41 -7.10
C VAL A 61 -10.34 -0.10 -6.81
N GLY A 62 -10.97 -0.52 -5.73
CA GLY A 62 -11.11 -1.93 -5.39
C GLY A 62 -11.77 -2.75 -6.50
N ASN A 63 -12.84 -2.21 -7.07
CA ASN A 63 -13.58 -2.83 -8.18
C ASN A 63 -12.77 -2.80 -9.49
N LEU A 64 -12.07 -1.70 -9.79
CA LEU A 64 -11.26 -1.55 -11.02
C LEU A 64 -10.06 -2.50 -11.04
N PHE A 65 -9.42 -2.76 -9.90
CA PHE A 65 -8.38 -3.78 -9.79
C PHE A 65 -8.96 -5.18 -9.83
N GLY A 66 -10.08 -5.42 -9.14
CA GLY A 66 -10.63 -6.74 -8.91
C GLY A 66 -9.91 -7.48 -7.76
N PHE A 67 -9.58 -6.77 -6.67
CA PHE A 67 -9.03 -7.39 -5.47
C PHE A 67 -9.96 -8.47 -4.92
N LYS A 68 -9.38 -9.58 -4.48
CA LYS A 68 -10.15 -10.65 -3.81
C LYS A 68 -10.78 -10.17 -2.52
N LYS A 69 -10.08 -9.32 -1.78
CA LYS A 69 -10.54 -8.75 -0.52
C LYS A 69 -9.81 -7.45 -0.20
N ILE A 70 -10.52 -6.49 0.36
CA ILE A 70 -9.96 -5.26 0.90
C ILE A 70 -10.02 -5.36 2.43
N HIS A 71 -8.87 -5.20 3.07
CA HIS A 71 -8.74 -5.14 4.52
C HIS A 71 -8.46 -3.70 4.93
N GLN A 72 -9.05 -3.26 6.02
CA GLN A 72 -8.82 -1.94 6.58
C GLN A 72 -8.48 -2.05 8.08
N PHE A 73 -7.33 -1.56 8.49
CA PHE A 73 -6.98 -1.53 9.91
C PHE A 73 -7.64 -0.37 10.66
N GLY A 74 -7.92 0.71 9.96
CA GLY A 74 -8.70 1.83 10.48
C GLY A 74 -7.96 2.75 11.44
N PHE A 75 -6.63 2.75 11.46
CA PHE A 75 -5.85 3.75 12.17
C PHE A 75 -6.02 5.13 11.51
N HIS A 76 -5.75 6.20 12.25
CA HIS A 76 -5.87 7.55 11.70
C HIS A 76 -4.60 7.88 10.90
N THR A 77 -4.77 8.38 9.68
CA THR A 77 -3.66 8.86 8.86
C THR A 77 -2.90 9.98 9.55
N THR A 78 -1.60 10.07 9.32
CA THR A 78 -0.67 11.05 9.93
C THR A 78 -0.49 10.93 11.45
N LEU A 79 -1.16 9.98 12.10
CA LEU A 79 -1.13 9.81 13.56
C LEU A 79 -0.66 8.41 13.98
N LEU A 80 0.05 7.67 13.11
CA LEU A 80 0.56 6.35 13.48
C LEU A 80 1.67 6.42 14.53
N ASP A 81 2.38 7.52 14.63
CA ASP A 81 3.39 7.79 15.68
C ASP A 81 2.79 7.82 17.09
N GLN A 82 1.48 8.08 17.21
CA GLN A 82 0.73 8.06 18.46
C GLN A 82 0.14 6.68 18.80
N VAL A 83 0.31 5.70 17.92
CA VAL A 83 -0.21 4.34 18.10
C VAL A 83 0.85 3.46 18.76
N LEU A 84 0.44 2.68 19.77
CA LEU A 84 1.32 1.67 20.31
C LEU A 84 1.70 0.65 19.22
N ARG A 85 3.01 0.52 18.97
CA ARG A 85 3.53 -0.39 17.96
C ARG A 85 3.00 -1.82 18.09
N VAL A 86 2.77 -2.26 19.32
CA VAL A 86 2.24 -3.59 19.61
C VAL A 86 0.84 -3.79 19.02
N ASP A 87 0.00 -2.76 18.99
CA ASP A 87 -1.36 -2.86 18.44
C ASP A 87 -1.32 -3.05 16.94
N LEU A 88 -0.43 -2.31 16.25
CA LEU A 88 -0.25 -2.45 14.81
C LEU A 88 0.33 -3.83 14.46
N VAL A 89 1.37 -4.27 15.19
CA VAL A 89 1.98 -5.60 15.02
C VAL A 89 0.95 -6.71 15.27
N ASN A 90 0.09 -6.59 16.28
CA ASN A 90 -0.94 -7.57 16.58
C ASN A 90 -1.97 -7.69 15.44
N LYS A 91 -2.39 -6.57 14.85
CA LYS A 91 -3.29 -6.58 13.68
C LYS A 91 -2.65 -7.25 12.46
N PHE A 92 -1.37 -6.94 12.15
CA PHE A 92 -0.64 -7.63 11.09
C PHE A 92 -0.51 -9.13 11.37
N SER A 93 -0.08 -9.48 12.57
CA SER A 93 0.09 -10.89 12.99
C SER A 93 -1.19 -11.70 12.83
N ARG A 94 -2.32 -11.14 13.28
CA ARG A 94 -3.63 -11.76 13.16
C ARG A 94 -4.00 -11.96 11.69
N LEU A 95 -3.96 -10.91 10.88
CA LEU A 95 -4.31 -10.96 9.46
C LEU A 95 -3.48 -12.00 8.70
N ILE A 96 -2.14 -12.03 8.92
CA ILE A 96 -1.24 -12.95 8.23
C ILE A 96 -1.51 -14.40 8.65
N LYS A 97 -1.81 -14.67 9.92
CA LYS A 97 -2.13 -16.02 10.42
C LYS A 97 -3.46 -16.54 9.87
N GLU A 98 -4.48 -15.68 9.81
CA GLU A 98 -5.80 -16.02 9.32
C GLU A 98 -5.79 -16.28 7.81
N GLU A 99 -5.22 -15.38 7.04
CA GLU A 99 -5.27 -15.41 5.57
C GLU A 99 -4.15 -16.26 4.93
N LYS A 100 -3.02 -16.48 5.64
CA LYS A 100 -1.89 -17.30 5.19
C LYS A 100 -1.30 -16.85 3.84
N PHE A 101 -0.99 -15.58 3.71
CA PHE A 101 -0.39 -15.02 2.50
C PHE A 101 0.93 -15.69 2.15
N HIS A 102 1.17 -15.88 0.85
CA HIS A 102 2.41 -16.38 0.29
C HIS A 102 3.42 -15.25 0.05
N THR A 103 2.94 -14.11 -0.41
CA THR A 103 3.77 -12.97 -0.81
C THR A 103 3.23 -11.69 -0.18
N MET A 104 4.13 -10.79 0.24
CA MET A 104 3.80 -9.46 0.73
C MET A 104 4.52 -8.40 -0.10
N TYR A 105 3.80 -7.34 -0.44
CA TYR A 105 4.34 -6.09 -0.98
C TYR A 105 4.23 -5.02 0.11
N LEU A 106 5.35 -4.38 0.45
CA LEU A 106 5.45 -3.37 1.51
C LEU A 106 5.97 -2.05 0.94
N PRO A 107 5.61 -0.90 1.51
CA PRO A 107 6.20 0.38 1.12
C PRO A 107 7.69 0.42 1.49
N PHE A 108 8.43 1.32 0.87
CA PHE A 108 9.81 1.54 1.26
C PHE A 108 9.88 2.20 2.64
N ARG A 109 10.75 1.68 3.49
CA ARG A 109 10.87 2.12 4.88
C ARG A 109 11.24 3.59 5.06
N ASN A 110 12.01 4.11 4.12
CA ASN A 110 12.58 5.46 4.22
C ASN A 110 11.92 6.45 3.25
N ASP A 111 10.67 6.20 2.89
CA ASP A 111 9.82 7.19 2.24
C ASP A 111 9.69 8.45 3.10
N ALA A 112 9.34 9.57 2.48
CA ALA A 112 9.19 10.85 3.17
C ALA A 112 8.09 10.82 4.25
N HIS A 113 6.99 10.11 3.98
CA HIS A 113 5.87 10.04 4.90
C HIS A 113 6.16 9.11 6.09
N SER A 114 6.03 9.63 7.32
CA SER A 114 6.33 8.89 8.56
C SER A 114 5.50 7.60 8.74
N ASP A 115 4.24 7.59 8.28
CA ASP A 115 3.38 6.40 8.36
C ASP A 115 3.97 5.23 7.59
N HIS A 116 4.67 5.46 6.45
CA HIS A 116 5.33 4.40 5.66
C HIS A 116 6.35 3.64 6.47
N LYS A 117 7.19 4.36 7.20
CA LYS A 117 8.20 3.78 8.09
C LYS A 117 7.56 2.91 9.18
N ILE A 118 6.51 3.42 9.84
CA ILE A 118 5.83 2.73 10.95
C ILE A 118 5.13 1.47 10.42
N VAL A 119 4.47 1.57 9.27
CA VAL A 119 3.82 0.44 8.59
C VAL A 119 4.84 -0.62 8.20
N TYR A 120 5.95 -0.22 7.55
CA TYR A 120 7.02 -1.14 7.19
C TYR A 120 7.58 -1.87 8.41
N ASP A 121 8.01 -1.12 9.45
CA ASP A 121 8.65 -1.67 10.65
C ASP A 121 7.71 -2.65 11.40
N SER A 122 6.40 -2.41 11.34
CA SER A 122 5.40 -3.29 11.96
C SER A 122 5.12 -4.52 11.11
N ALA A 123 4.94 -4.37 9.81
CA ALA A 123 4.66 -5.46 8.88
C ALA A 123 5.83 -6.44 8.76
N ILE A 124 7.08 -5.94 8.62
CA ILE A 124 8.27 -6.78 8.49
C ILE A 124 8.53 -7.61 9.76
N THR A 125 8.10 -7.15 10.92
CA THR A 125 8.16 -7.92 12.17
C THR A 125 7.32 -9.19 12.08
N CYS A 126 6.22 -9.16 11.31
CA CYS A 126 5.32 -10.28 11.06
C CYS A 126 5.67 -11.09 9.81
N ALA A 127 6.86 -10.91 9.25
CA ALA A 127 7.30 -11.62 8.06
C ALA A 127 8.41 -12.66 8.31
N LYS A 128 8.71 -12.94 9.59
CA LYS A 128 9.72 -13.93 9.97
C LYS A 128 9.24 -15.35 9.63
N SER A 129 9.87 -16.00 8.65
CA SER A 129 9.44 -17.28 8.08
C SER A 129 9.30 -18.41 9.10
N PHE A 130 10.09 -18.41 10.18
CA PHE A 130 9.98 -19.40 11.25
C PHE A 130 8.69 -19.25 12.09
N ARG A 131 8.08 -18.05 12.15
CA ARG A 131 6.80 -17.79 12.84
C ARG A 131 5.61 -17.75 11.90
N TYR A 132 5.82 -17.26 10.67
CA TYR A 132 4.78 -17.05 9.66
C TYR A 132 5.13 -17.88 8.43
N LYS A 133 5.02 -19.22 8.55
CA LYS A 133 5.48 -20.19 7.57
C LYS A 133 4.87 -20.06 6.17
N SER A 134 3.74 -19.38 6.05
CA SER A 134 3.10 -19.12 4.76
C SER A 134 3.86 -18.10 3.91
N ILE A 135 4.50 -17.10 4.53
CA ILE A 135 5.24 -16.05 3.81
C ILE A 135 6.52 -16.63 3.20
N LYS A 136 6.62 -16.56 1.86
CA LYS A 136 7.77 -17.03 1.09
C LYS A 136 8.54 -15.92 0.41
N SER A 137 7.86 -14.79 0.12
CA SER A 137 8.46 -13.68 -0.59
C SER A 137 7.96 -12.35 -0.01
N ILE A 138 8.88 -11.39 0.10
CA ILE A 138 8.58 -10.02 0.50
C ILE A 138 9.22 -9.12 -0.54
N PHE A 139 8.45 -8.21 -1.09
CA PHE A 139 8.90 -7.21 -2.03
C PHE A 139 8.65 -5.83 -1.45
N ILE A 140 9.59 -4.93 -1.67
CA ILE A 140 9.50 -3.54 -1.25
C ILE A 140 9.27 -2.70 -2.51
N TYR A 141 8.24 -1.88 -2.51
CA TYR A 141 7.95 -1.01 -3.63
C TYR A 141 8.32 0.45 -3.31
N GLU A 142 8.73 1.18 -4.33
CA GLU A 142 8.85 2.64 -4.26
C GLU A 142 7.47 3.29 -4.42
N THR A 143 7.27 4.44 -3.81
CA THR A 143 6.03 5.23 -3.94
C THR A 143 6.41 6.58 -4.53
N LEU A 144 5.89 6.88 -5.73
CA LEU A 144 6.11 8.14 -6.41
C LEU A 144 5.67 9.32 -5.51
N SER A 145 6.47 10.37 -5.43
CA SER A 145 6.36 11.54 -4.56
C SER A 145 6.60 11.31 -3.07
N GLU A 146 7.04 10.10 -2.70
CA GLU A 146 7.42 9.76 -1.34
C GLU A 146 8.87 9.26 -1.28
N THR A 147 9.21 8.29 -2.14
CA THR A 147 10.53 7.63 -2.10
C THR A 147 11.65 8.54 -2.53
N GLU A 148 11.45 9.36 -3.57
CA GLU A 148 12.42 10.34 -4.05
C GLU A 148 12.65 11.52 -3.09
N TYR A 149 11.71 11.75 -2.17
CA TYR A 149 11.80 12.77 -1.12
C TYR A 149 12.22 12.22 0.24
N GLY A 150 12.55 10.94 0.32
CA GLY A 150 13.09 10.31 1.53
C GLY A 150 14.54 10.67 1.79
N PHE A 151 14.82 11.88 2.24
CA PHE A 151 16.19 12.44 2.41
C PHE A 151 16.92 11.91 3.65
N GLN A 152 17.06 10.60 3.79
CA GLN A 152 17.90 10.03 4.84
C GLN A 152 19.32 9.79 4.32
N PRO A 153 20.36 10.38 4.94
CA PRO A 153 21.74 10.19 4.52
C PRO A 153 22.13 8.70 4.45
N GLY A 154 22.70 8.30 3.31
CA GLY A 154 23.22 6.94 3.12
C GLY A 154 22.17 5.86 2.83
N VAL A 155 20.88 6.19 2.81
CA VAL A 155 19.81 5.23 2.54
C VAL A 155 19.02 5.65 1.32
N LYS A 156 19.20 4.92 0.22
CA LYS A 156 18.47 5.13 -1.04
C LYS A 156 17.66 3.90 -1.39
N PHE A 157 16.54 4.09 -2.07
CA PHE A 157 15.87 2.99 -2.74
C PHE A 157 16.72 2.55 -3.95
N VAL A 158 17.19 1.31 -3.91
CA VAL A 158 17.95 0.71 -5.01
C VAL A 158 17.16 -0.47 -5.55
N PRO A 159 16.46 -0.30 -6.68
CA PRO A 159 15.64 -1.37 -7.24
C PRO A 159 16.53 -2.52 -7.73
N ASN A 160 16.13 -3.75 -7.40
CA ASN A 160 16.80 -4.98 -7.83
C ASN A 160 15.84 -5.97 -8.50
N LEU A 161 14.55 -5.65 -8.55
CA LEU A 161 13.53 -6.40 -9.27
C LEU A 161 12.70 -5.43 -10.12
N PHE A 162 12.63 -5.72 -11.42
CA PHE A 162 11.84 -4.96 -12.37
C PHE A 162 10.72 -5.84 -12.93
N VAL A 163 9.52 -5.31 -13.00
CA VAL A 163 8.35 -6.00 -13.55
C VAL A 163 7.87 -5.24 -14.77
N ASP A 164 7.94 -5.86 -15.94
CA ASP A 164 7.32 -5.30 -17.15
C ASP A 164 5.80 -5.23 -16.99
N ILE A 165 5.28 -4.02 -17.01
CA ILE A 165 3.86 -3.68 -16.91
C ILE A 165 3.32 -3.02 -18.16
N SER A 166 4.02 -3.08 -19.29
CA SER A 166 3.66 -2.40 -20.56
C SER A 166 2.19 -2.66 -20.94
N ASN A 167 1.73 -3.88 -20.80
CA ASN A 167 0.35 -4.27 -21.09
C ASN A 167 -0.69 -3.78 -20.07
N PHE A 168 -0.25 -3.25 -18.93
CA PHE A 168 -1.11 -2.82 -17.82
C PHE A 168 -1.01 -1.31 -17.52
N LEU A 169 -0.08 -0.61 -18.17
CA LEU A 169 0.18 0.81 -17.89
C LEU A 169 -1.08 1.68 -18.07
N LYS A 170 -1.80 1.50 -19.18
CA LYS A 170 -3.04 2.26 -19.42
C LYS A 170 -4.09 2.02 -18.34
N GLN A 171 -4.22 0.78 -17.88
CA GLN A 171 -5.18 0.43 -16.83
C GLN A 171 -4.72 0.99 -15.48
N LYS A 172 -3.41 0.93 -15.15
CA LYS A 172 -2.84 1.55 -13.95
C LYS A 172 -3.15 3.06 -13.92
N ILE A 173 -2.90 3.77 -15.02
CA ILE A 173 -3.20 5.21 -15.13
C ILE A 173 -4.70 5.49 -14.96
N LYS A 174 -5.56 4.68 -15.59
CA LYS A 174 -7.01 4.80 -15.42
C LYS A 174 -7.42 4.66 -13.95
N ILE A 175 -6.87 3.69 -13.23
CA ILE A 175 -7.16 3.46 -11.81
C ILE A 175 -6.64 4.64 -10.97
N MET A 176 -5.42 5.12 -11.25
CA MET A 176 -4.87 6.27 -10.54
C MET A 176 -5.74 7.53 -10.69
N ASN A 177 -6.41 7.70 -11.84
CA ASN A 177 -7.33 8.80 -12.07
C ASN A 177 -8.59 8.78 -11.18
N SER A 178 -8.91 7.68 -10.50
CA SER A 178 -9.98 7.63 -9.49
C SER A 178 -9.61 8.39 -8.22
N TYR A 179 -8.31 8.52 -7.92
CA TYR A 179 -7.78 9.32 -6.81
C TYR A 179 -7.63 10.79 -7.19
N LYS A 180 -8.75 11.50 -7.34
CA LYS A 180 -8.81 12.85 -7.94
C LYS A 180 -7.97 13.91 -7.21
N ASN A 181 -7.80 13.77 -5.90
CA ASN A 181 -7.05 14.73 -5.09
C ASN A 181 -5.54 14.41 -5.06
N GLU A 182 -5.15 13.23 -5.55
CA GLU A 182 -3.76 12.76 -5.55
C GLU A 182 -3.04 13.03 -6.88
N ILE A 183 -3.73 13.63 -7.84
CA ILE A 183 -3.19 14.00 -9.16
C ILE A 183 -3.42 15.48 -9.37
N SER A 184 -2.42 16.18 -9.90
CA SER A 184 -2.52 17.58 -10.29
C SER A 184 -1.71 17.83 -11.56
N ASP A 185 -1.73 19.08 -12.05
CA ASP A 185 -0.96 19.48 -13.22
C ASP A 185 0.53 19.62 -12.89
N PHE A 186 1.38 19.53 -13.92
CA PHE A 186 2.82 19.81 -13.78
C PHE A 186 3.04 21.19 -13.10
N PRO A 187 4.00 21.32 -12.15
CA PRO A 187 5.09 20.41 -11.82
C PRO A 187 4.83 19.39 -10.70
N PHE A 188 3.57 19.06 -10.41
CA PHE A 188 3.26 18.09 -9.39
C PHE A 188 3.82 16.69 -9.77
N PRO A 189 4.54 15.97 -8.87
CA PRO A 189 5.21 14.71 -9.22
C PRO A 189 4.28 13.63 -9.79
N ARG A 190 3.01 13.66 -9.40
CA ARG A 190 1.96 12.75 -9.90
C ARG A 190 1.15 13.37 -11.04
N SER A 191 1.78 14.24 -11.84
CA SER A 191 1.12 14.86 -13.00
C SER A 191 0.87 13.84 -14.12
N LYS A 192 -0.11 14.17 -14.99
CA LYS A 192 -0.47 13.36 -16.16
C LYS A 192 0.49 13.59 -17.31
#